data_56564ad9bae35e273c13360c8c04d5a1
#
_entry.id   56564ad9bae35e273c13360c8c04d5a1
#
_cell.length_a   1.000
_cell.length_b   1.000
_cell.length_c   1.000
_cell.angle_alpha   90.00
_cell.angle_beta   90.00
_cell.angle_gamma   90.00
#
_symmetry.space_group_name_H-M   'P 1'
#
loop_
_entity.id
_entity.type
_entity.pdbx_description
1 polymer ?
#
loop_
_entity_poly.entity_id
_entity_poly.type
_entity_poly.pdbx_seq_one_letter_code
_entity_poly.pdbx_strand_id
1 'polypeptide(L)'
;MTLAIHSQFAHDIPAIKIQGLEKQYGQLNALQGVDLTIAQGEFFALLGPNGAGKSTLINILAGLVRPSAGSVSVLGHDVIQHYQQARRLLGIVPQELVFDPFFNVREMLRFQAGYFGCGPENDAWVDEILEGLGLADKANTNMRKLSGGMKRRALIAQALAHKPPVIVLDEPTAGVDVELRQMLWAFIQKLNQNGHTIILTTHYLEEAETLCSRVAMMKQGKIVALDSTANLLNQFEGKSLRLTLGEIDLPASLSSMVRQYDRGVYTFKLANMTQIEFVLAALREANIPVADMQLNEVDLEDVFLSLVGKQA
;
A
#
# COMPACT_ATOMS: atom_id res chain seq x y z
N MET A 1 6.42 7.72 -28.41
CA MET A 1 5.42 6.75 -28.90
C MET A 1 5.29 5.68 -27.82
N THR A 2 4.44 5.92 -26.85
CA THR A 2 4.27 5.07 -25.64
C THR A 2 3.41 3.89 -26.06
N LEU A 3 4.03 2.75 -26.36
CA LEU A 3 3.31 1.48 -26.54
C LEU A 3 2.70 1.11 -25.18
N ALA A 4 1.39 1.17 -25.11
CA ALA A 4 0.65 0.75 -23.92
C ALA A 4 0.99 -0.72 -23.61
N ILE A 5 1.39 -1.00 -22.37
CA ILE A 5 1.73 -2.34 -21.88
C ILE A 5 0.53 -3.31 -22.02
N HIS A 6 -0.69 -2.77 -22.10
CA HIS A 6 -1.95 -3.50 -22.22
C HIS A 6 -2.07 -4.43 -23.45
N SER A 7 -1.23 -4.30 -24.47
CA SER A 7 -1.36 -5.13 -25.69
C SER A 7 -0.61 -6.46 -25.66
N GLN A 8 0.16 -6.74 -24.61
CA GLN A 8 1.02 -7.94 -24.57
C GLN A 8 0.37 -9.19 -23.95
N PHE A 9 -0.67 -9.01 -23.11
CA PHE A 9 -1.33 -10.13 -22.41
C PHE A 9 -2.83 -10.12 -22.68
N ALA A 10 -3.43 -11.31 -22.81
CA ALA A 10 -4.88 -11.45 -22.93
C ALA A 10 -5.57 -10.81 -21.72
N HIS A 11 -6.60 -10.00 -21.94
CA HIS A 11 -7.32 -9.27 -20.87
C HIS A 11 -7.91 -10.17 -19.77
N ASP A 12 -8.12 -11.46 -20.07
CA ASP A 12 -8.69 -12.42 -19.14
C ASP A 12 -7.68 -13.00 -18.13
N ILE A 13 -6.36 -12.72 -18.31
CA ILE A 13 -5.33 -13.21 -17.40
C ILE A 13 -5.11 -12.18 -16.29
N PRO A 14 -5.36 -12.52 -15.01
CA PRO A 14 -5.10 -11.58 -13.91
C PRO A 14 -3.59 -11.28 -13.78
N ALA A 15 -3.28 -10.07 -13.32
CA ALA A 15 -1.90 -9.68 -13.01
C ALA A 15 -1.31 -10.56 -11.91
N ILE A 16 -2.11 -10.80 -10.86
CA ILE A 16 -1.78 -11.71 -9.76
C ILE A 16 -2.96 -12.65 -9.52
N LYS A 17 -2.68 -13.94 -9.37
CA LYS A 17 -3.65 -14.92 -8.91
C LYS A 17 -3.04 -15.76 -7.80
N ILE A 18 -3.70 -15.79 -6.65
CA ILE A 18 -3.33 -16.54 -5.45
C ILE A 18 -4.50 -17.45 -5.12
N GLN A 19 -4.22 -18.76 -4.89
CA GLN A 19 -5.25 -19.75 -4.62
C GLN A 19 -4.84 -20.64 -3.44
N GLY A 20 -5.62 -20.59 -2.35
CA GLY A 20 -5.45 -21.41 -1.16
C GLY A 20 -4.04 -21.29 -0.55
N LEU A 21 -3.44 -20.11 -0.58
CA LEU A 21 -2.03 -19.92 -0.22
C LEU A 21 -1.82 -20.09 1.28
N GLU A 22 -0.94 -21.01 1.64
CA GLU A 22 -0.54 -21.26 3.03
C GLU A 22 0.97 -21.13 3.20
N LYS A 23 1.38 -20.63 4.36
CA LYS A 23 2.78 -20.62 4.78
C LYS A 23 2.91 -20.84 6.27
N GLN A 24 3.68 -21.85 6.62
CA GLN A 24 4.03 -22.20 7.98
C GLN A 24 5.53 -22.07 8.23
N TYR A 25 5.90 -21.47 9.36
CA TYR A 25 7.25 -21.40 9.89
C TYR A 25 7.27 -22.06 11.27
N GLY A 26 7.73 -23.32 11.34
CA GLY A 26 7.63 -24.10 12.58
C GLY A 26 6.17 -24.20 13.05
N GLN A 27 5.85 -23.59 14.19
CA GLN A 27 4.48 -23.57 14.72
C GLN A 27 3.67 -22.34 14.29
N LEU A 28 4.29 -21.34 13.65
CA LEU A 28 3.63 -20.12 13.22
C LEU A 28 2.99 -20.31 11.84
N ASN A 29 1.67 -20.19 11.75
CA ASN A 29 0.94 -20.13 10.50
C ASN A 29 0.90 -18.67 10.00
N ALA A 30 1.87 -18.29 9.15
CA ALA A 30 2.00 -16.94 8.62
C ALA A 30 0.96 -16.61 7.54
N LEU A 31 0.52 -17.61 6.76
CA LEU A 31 -0.60 -17.52 5.82
C LEU A 31 -1.49 -18.74 5.97
N GLN A 32 -2.81 -18.53 5.90
CA GLN A 32 -3.83 -19.52 6.24
C GLN A 32 -4.94 -19.59 5.18
N GLY A 33 -4.62 -20.10 3.98
CA GLY A 33 -5.58 -20.27 2.90
C GLY A 33 -5.98 -18.93 2.25
N VAL A 34 -4.99 -18.14 1.82
CA VAL A 34 -5.24 -16.84 1.17
C VAL A 34 -5.64 -17.05 -0.29
N ASP A 35 -6.80 -16.50 -0.66
CA ASP A 35 -7.28 -16.38 -2.04
C ASP A 35 -7.33 -14.91 -2.43
N LEU A 36 -6.68 -14.53 -3.55
CA LEU A 36 -6.64 -13.16 -4.04
C LEU A 36 -6.43 -13.14 -5.55
N THR A 37 -7.22 -12.31 -6.23
CA THR A 37 -7.05 -12.02 -7.66
C THR A 37 -6.95 -10.51 -7.84
N ILE A 38 -5.90 -10.04 -8.55
CA ILE A 38 -5.66 -8.64 -8.88
C ILE A 38 -5.67 -8.53 -10.41
N ALA A 39 -6.48 -7.64 -10.95
CA ALA A 39 -6.61 -7.42 -12.38
C ALA A 39 -5.40 -6.66 -12.95
N GLN A 40 -5.18 -6.76 -14.26
CA GLN A 40 -4.17 -5.93 -14.94
C GLN A 40 -4.55 -4.46 -14.88
N GLY A 41 -3.56 -3.58 -14.66
CA GLY A 41 -3.76 -2.14 -14.55
C GLY A 41 -4.42 -1.68 -13.24
N GLU A 42 -4.71 -2.59 -12.31
CA GLU A 42 -5.30 -2.25 -11.02
C GLU A 42 -4.27 -1.55 -10.10
N PHE A 43 -4.70 -0.52 -9.38
CA PHE A 43 -3.97 0.02 -8.24
C PHE A 43 -4.58 -0.55 -6.96
N PHE A 44 -3.89 -1.52 -6.39
CA PHE A 44 -4.39 -2.36 -5.30
C PHE A 44 -3.63 -2.12 -4.00
N ALA A 45 -4.34 -2.04 -2.86
CA ALA A 45 -3.73 -1.98 -1.54
C ALA A 45 -3.83 -3.31 -0.79
N LEU A 46 -2.74 -3.71 -0.14
CA LEU A 46 -2.69 -4.82 0.80
C LEU A 46 -2.37 -4.27 2.19
N LEU A 47 -3.39 -4.14 3.03
CA LEU A 47 -3.33 -3.55 4.36
C LEU A 47 -3.35 -4.61 5.46
N GLY A 48 -2.88 -4.25 6.64
CA GLY A 48 -2.92 -5.12 7.81
C GLY A 48 -1.87 -4.71 8.85
N PRO A 49 -2.02 -5.08 10.12
CA PRO A 49 -1.04 -4.80 11.16
C PRO A 49 0.28 -5.54 10.92
N ASN A 50 1.29 -5.20 11.72
CA ASN A 50 2.53 -5.96 11.74
C ASN A 50 2.25 -7.42 12.13
N GLY A 51 2.87 -8.36 11.41
CA GLY A 51 2.61 -9.79 11.60
C GLY A 51 1.34 -10.32 10.92
N ALA A 52 0.58 -9.52 10.17
CA ALA A 52 -0.60 -9.99 9.45
C ALA A 52 -0.31 -10.97 8.31
N GLY A 53 0.95 -11.09 7.86
CA GLY A 53 1.36 -11.98 6.78
C GLY A 53 1.72 -11.27 5.46
N LYS A 54 1.60 -9.93 5.38
CA LYS A 54 1.87 -9.13 4.16
C LYS A 54 3.25 -9.41 3.56
N SER A 55 4.31 -9.24 4.34
CA SER A 55 5.70 -9.46 3.87
C SER A 55 5.95 -10.91 3.50
N THR A 56 5.29 -11.88 4.17
CA THR A 56 5.36 -13.30 3.78
C THR A 56 4.73 -13.52 2.40
N LEU A 57 3.58 -12.91 2.14
CA LEU A 57 2.90 -12.98 0.84
C LEU A 57 3.76 -12.33 -0.26
N ILE A 58 4.32 -11.14 -0.01
CA ILE A 58 5.22 -10.46 -0.95
C ILE A 58 6.48 -11.31 -1.22
N ASN A 59 7.08 -11.90 -0.19
CA ASN A 59 8.26 -12.75 -0.36
C ASN A 59 7.98 -14.03 -1.15
N ILE A 60 6.78 -14.60 -1.05
CA ILE A 60 6.36 -15.71 -1.90
C ILE A 60 6.17 -15.23 -3.35
N LEU A 61 5.53 -14.08 -3.55
CA LEU A 61 5.35 -13.47 -4.87
C LEU A 61 6.72 -13.20 -5.54
N ALA A 62 7.70 -12.72 -4.77
CA ALA A 62 9.09 -12.51 -5.19
C ALA A 62 9.84 -13.81 -5.52
N GLY A 63 9.28 -14.97 -5.13
CA GLY A 63 9.96 -16.26 -5.22
C GLY A 63 11.13 -16.40 -4.24
N LEU A 64 11.17 -15.60 -3.18
CA LEU A 64 12.18 -15.67 -2.10
C LEU A 64 11.80 -16.73 -1.05
N VAL A 65 10.51 -16.96 -0.89
CA VAL A 65 9.95 -17.94 0.06
C VAL A 65 9.03 -18.90 -0.68
N ARG A 66 9.19 -20.21 -0.44
CA ARG A 66 8.27 -21.22 -0.98
C ARG A 66 7.03 -21.32 -0.12
N PRO A 67 5.82 -21.39 -0.71
CA PRO A 67 4.59 -21.67 0.04
C PRO A 67 4.64 -23.06 0.66
N SER A 68 3.84 -23.30 1.71
CA SER A 68 3.59 -24.62 2.28
C SER A 68 2.51 -25.36 1.52
N ALA A 69 1.48 -24.64 1.04
CA ALA A 69 0.42 -25.13 0.17
C ALA A 69 -0.15 -23.98 -0.69
N GLY A 70 -0.96 -24.33 -1.68
CA GLY A 70 -1.57 -23.37 -2.61
C GLY A 70 -0.64 -22.98 -3.75
N SER A 71 -1.07 -22.00 -4.55
CA SER A 71 -0.34 -21.54 -5.73
C SER A 71 -0.41 -20.03 -5.88
N VAL A 72 0.62 -19.46 -6.51
CA VAL A 72 0.71 -18.02 -6.86
C VAL A 72 1.20 -17.90 -8.29
N SER A 73 0.55 -17.07 -9.08
CA SER A 73 0.99 -16.77 -10.45
C SER A 73 0.99 -15.26 -10.72
N VAL A 74 1.92 -14.84 -11.59
CA VAL A 74 2.06 -13.48 -12.11
C VAL A 74 1.82 -13.55 -13.62
N LEU A 75 0.76 -12.88 -14.10
CA LEU A 75 0.35 -12.92 -15.51
C LEU A 75 0.33 -14.34 -16.09
N GLY A 76 -0.23 -15.29 -15.31
CA GLY A 76 -0.35 -16.70 -15.68
C GLY A 76 0.91 -17.55 -15.45
N HIS A 77 2.05 -16.97 -15.06
CA HIS A 77 3.27 -17.70 -14.77
C HIS A 77 3.37 -18.03 -13.28
N ASP A 78 3.37 -19.31 -12.94
CA ASP A 78 3.55 -19.80 -11.57
C ASP A 78 4.92 -19.38 -11.02
N VAL A 79 4.95 -18.79 -9.82
CA VAL A 79 6.16 -18.20 -9.22
C VAL A 79 7.21 -19.25 -8.81
N ILE A 80 6.85 -20.53 -8.77
CA ILE A 80 7.76 -21.65 -8.47
C ILE A 80 8.16 -22.39 -9.74
N GLN A 81 7.18 -22.79 -10.57
CA GLN A 81 7.44 -23.62 -11.77
C GLN A 81 8.01 -22.79 -12.91
N HIS A 82 7.54 -21.54 -13.07
CA HIS A 82 7.96 -20.60 -14.12
C HIS A 82 8.64 -19.36 -13.53
N TYR A 83 9.50 -19.56 -12.51
CA TYR A 83 10.07 -18.47 -11.71
C TYR A 83 10.83 -17.42 -12.53
N GLN A 84 11.50 -17.80 -13.61
CA GLN A 84 12.24 -16.86 -14.45
C GLN A 84 11.29 -15.90 -15.18
N GLN A 85 10.21 -16.43 -15.74
CA GLN A 85 9.17 -15.64 -16.41
C GLN A 85 8.44 -14.75 -15.40
N ALA A 86 7.99 -15.32 -14.29
CA ALA A 86 7.29 -14.57 -13.24
C ALA A 86 8.13 -13.39 -12.71
N ARG A 87 9.43 -13.58 -12.46
CA ARG A 87 10.33 -12.52 -11.98
C ARG A 87 10.59 -11.42 -13.01
N ARG A 88 10.60 -11.74 -14.31
CA ARG A 88 10.71 -10.72 -15.37
C ARG A 88 9.50 -9.80 -15.44
N LEU A 89 8.35 -10.28 -15.02
CA LEU A 89 7.09 -9.53 -15.03
C LEU A 89 6.86 -8.75 -13.75
N LEU A 90 7.75 -8.85 -12.76
CA LEU A 90 7.55 -8.33 -11.42
C LEU A 90 8.70 -7.41 -11.00
N GLY A 91 8.38 -6.18 -10.61
CA GLY A 91 9.28 -5.25 -9.93
C GLY A 91 8.90 -5.15 -8.45
N ILE A 92 9.83 -5.39 -7.54
CA ILE A 92 9.56 -5.32 -6.10
C ILE A 92 10.48 -4.29 -5.46
N VAL A 93 9.88 -3.34 -4.76
CA VAL A 93 10.58 -2.38 -3.91
C VAL A 93 10.46 -2.88 -2.47
N PRO A 94 11.56 -3.35 -1.88
CA PRO A 94 11.54 -3.85 -0.50
C PRO A 94 11.49 -2.71 0.50
N GLN A 95 11.05 -3.02 1.73
CA GLN A 95 11.04 -2.06 2.84
C GLN A 95 12.46 -1.62 3.23
N GLU A 96 13.43 -2.55 3.24
CA GLU A 96 14.81 -2.27 3.63
C GLU A 96 15.63 -1.67 2.49
N LEU A 97 16.53 -0.72 2.84
CA LEU A 97 17.42 -0.06 1.89
C LEU A 97 18.71 -0.87 1.70
N VAL A 98 18.64 -1.91 0.86
CA VAL A 98 19.83 -2.69 0.47
C VAL A 98 20.30 -2.24 -0.90
N PHE A 99 21.54 -1.77 -1.01
CA PHE A 99 22.13 -1.31 -2.28
C PHE A 99 23.60 -1.71 -2.38
N ASP A 100 24.07 -1.89 -3.63
CA ASP A 100 25.48 -2.09 -3.89
C ASP A 100 26.23 -0.75 -3.85
N PRO A 101 27.22 -0.59 -2.98
CA PRO A 101 27.92 0.67 -2.79
C PRO A 101 28.97 1.00 -3.87
N PHE A 102 29.26 0.09 -4.80
CA PHE A 102 30.31 0.25 -5.79
C PHE A 102 29.86 0.99 -7.05
N PHE A 103 28.56 1.00 -7.34
CA PHE A 103 28.01 1.56 -8.57
C PHE A 103 27.45 2.97 -8.36
N ASN A 104 27.38 3.75 -9.45
CA ASN A 104 26.53 4.92 -9.52
C ASN A 104 25.08 4.52 -9.84
N VAL A 105 24.15 5.48 -9.76
CA VAL A 105 22.73 5.19 -9.93
C VAL A 105 22.44 4.58 -11.30
N ARG A 106 22.95 5.19 -12.38
CA ARG A 106 22.72 4.73 -13.76
C ARG A 106 23.30 3.34 -14.01
N GLU A 107 24.53 3.09 -13.53
CA GLU A 107 25.15 1.76 -13.63
C GLU A 107 24.29 0.69 -12.94
N MET A 108 23.83 0.97 -11.72
CA MET A 108 22.96 0.06 -10.97
C MET A 108 21.69 -0.28 -11.76
N LEU A 109 21.04 0.73 -12.37
CA LEU A 109 19.81 0.52 -13.17
C LEU A 109 20.09 -0.31 -14.42
N ARG A 110 21.21 -0.03 -15.13
CA ARG A 110 21.61 -0.80 -16.32
C ARG A 110 21.95 -2.25 -15.99
N PHE A 111 22.65 -2.49 -14.88
CA PHE A 111 22.92 -3.86 -14.41
C PHE A 111 21.64 -4.61 -14.08
N GLN A 112 20.72 -3.96 -13.37
CA GLN A 112 19.42 -4.56 -13.06
C GLN A 112 18.63 -4.89 -14.33
N ALA A 113 18.53 -3.97 -15.27
CA ALA A 113 17.86 -4.17 -16.55
C ALA A 113 18.53 -5.31 -17.35
N GLY A 114 19.87 -5.31 -17.42
CA GLY A 114 20.65 -6.36 -18.08
C GLY A 114 20.46 -7.75 -17.45
N TYR A 115 20.31 -7.83 -16.13
CA TYR A 115 19.99 -9.09 -15.44
C TYR A 115 18.68 -9.71 -15.93
N PHE A 116 17.70 -8.87 -16.31
CA PHE A 116 16.45 -9.30 -16.91
C PHE A 116 16.48 -9.39 -18.44
N GLY A 117 17.64 -9.19 -19.06
CA GLY A 117 17.85 -9.35 -20.50
C GLY A 117 17.53 -8.11 -21.32
N CYS A 118 17.42 -6.92 -20.71
CA CYS A 118 17.29 -5.66 -21.41
C CYS A 118 18.66 -5.14 -21.87
N GLY A 119 18.77 -4.72 -23.13
CA GLY A 119 19.98 -4.14 -23.71
C GLY A 119 19.97 -2.61 -23.70
N PRO A 120 20.86 -1.98 -24.53
CA PRO A 120 20.96 -0.52 -24.62
C PRO A 120 19.69 0.19 -25.08
N GLU A 121 18.79 -0.50 -25.76
CA GLU A 121 17.47 0.01 -26.17
C GLU A 121 16.60 0.44 -24.96
N ASN A 122 16.94 -0.05 -23.77
CA ASN A 122 16.24 0.28 -22.52
C ASN A 122 16.73 1.59 -21.88
N ASP A 123 17.79 2.21 -22.39
CA ASP A 123 18.37 3.42 -21.80
C ASP A 123 17.38 4.59 -21.76
N ALA A 124 16.52 4.73 -22.76
CA ALA A 124 15.49 5.76 -22.78
C ALA A 124 14.49 5.58 -21.60
N TRP A 125 14.15 4.34 -21.24
CA TRP A 125 13.34 4.04 -20.09
C TRP A 125 14.06 4.34 -18.77
N VAL A 126 15.34 4.01 -18.67
CA VAL A 126 16.19 4.36 -17.52
C VAL A 126 16.22 5.88 -17.31
N ASP A 127 16.34 6.66 -18.40
CA ASP A 127 16.30 8.12 -18.33
C ASP A 127 14.92 8.63 -17.85
N GLU A 128 13.82 8.08 -18.37
CA GLU A 128 12.47 8.44 -17.92
C GLU A 128 12.26 8.16 -16.42
N ILE A 129 12.75 7.03 -15.91
CA ILE A 129 12.70 6.70 -14.47
C ILE A 129 13.52 7.71 -13.66
N LEU A 130 14.72 8.04 -14.09
CA LEU A 130 15.60 8.97 -13.39
C LEU A 130 14.98 10.37 -13.32
N GLU A 131 14.38 10.85 -14.40
CA GLU A 131 13.65 12.11 -14.43
C GLU A 131 12.42 12.07 -13.52
N GLY A 132 11.57 11.04 -13.65
CA GLY A 132 10.34 10.90 -12.89
C GLY A 132 10.56 10.78 -11.37
N LEU A 133 11.70 10.28 -10.96
CA LEU A 133 12.10 10.17 -9.56
C LEU A 133 13.05 11.30 -9.08
N GLY A 134 13.29 12.34 -9.91
CA GLY A 134 14.13 13.47 -9.58
C GLY A 134 15.58 13.05 -9.26
N LEU A 135 16.14 12.12 -10.04
CA LEU A 135 17.51 11.60 -9.90
C LEU A 135 18.37 11.85 -11.14
N ALA A 136 17.87 12.59 -12.13
CA ALA A 136 18.58 12.82 -13.38
C ALA A 136 19.95 13.48 -13.16
N ASP A 137 20.03 14.50 -12.30
CA ASP A 137 21.29 15.20 -11.92
C ASP A 137 22.22 14.34 -11.06
N LYS A 138 21.73 13.25 -10.49
CA LYS A 138 22.45 12.30 -9.66
C LYS A 138 22.74 10.97 -10.36
N ALA A 139 22.37 10.82 -11.63
CA ALA A 139 22.52 9.57 -12.38
C ALA A 139 23.94 8.99 -12.30
N ASN A 140 24.96 9.82 -12.36
CA ASN A 140 26.37 9.43 -12.28
C ASN A 140 26.96 9.54 -10.85
N THR A 141 26.13 9.80 -9.85
CA THR A 141 26.56 9.87 -8.45
C THR A 141 26.60 8.47 -7.85
N ASN A 142 27.69 8.14 -7.13
CA ASN A 142 27.81 6.85 -6.44
C ASN A 142 26.74 6.71 -5.35
N MET A 143 26.16 5.53 -5.22
CA MET A 143 25.07 5.22 -4.28
C MET A 143 25.40 5.57 -2.82
N ARG A 144 26.68 5.48 -2.40
CA ARG A 144 27.12 5.85 -1.03
C ARG A 144 26.89 7.33 -0.72
N LYS A 145 27.05 8.19 -1.74
CA LYS A 145 26.99 9.67 -1.59
C LYS A 145 25.56 10.21 -1.57
N LEU A 146 24.55 9.37 -1.81
CA LEU A 146 23.17 9.77 -1.82
C LEU A 146 22.61 9.92 -0.39
N SER A 147 21.68 10.87 -0.19
CA SER A 147 20.88 10.94 1.02
C SER A 147 19.96 9.73 1.19
N GLY A 148 19.38 9.50 2.36
CA GLY A 148 18.45 8.40 2.60
C GLY A 148 17.25 8.41 1.63
N GLY A 149 16.62 9.57 1.44
CA GLY A 149 15.53 9.72 0.49
C GLY A 149 15.95 9.50 -0.98
N MET A 150 17.16 9.94 -1.38
CA MET A 150 17.70 9.64 -2.72
C MET A 150 17.96 8.15 -2.90
N LYS A 151 18.50 7.47 -1.89
CA LYS A 151 18.71 6.01 -1.92
C LYS A 151 17.38 5.28 -2.09
N ARG A 152 16.33 5.70 -1.35
CA ARG A 152 14.99 5.12 -1.48
C ARG A 152 14.46 5.23 -2.91
N ARG A 153 14.57 6.43 -3.51
CA ARG A 153 14.18 6.66 -4.92
C ARG A 153 15.01 5.82 -5.90
N ALA A 154 16.32 5.69 -5.68
CA ALA A 154 17.17 4.87 -6.51
C ALA A 154 16.81 3.37 -6.44
N LEU A 155 16.38 2.85 -5.29
CA LEU A 155 15.90 1.47 -5.17
C LEU A 155 14.54 1.28 -5.85
N ILE A 156 13.66 2.27 -5.79
CA ILE A 156 12.41 2.25 -6.58
C ILE A 156 12.76 2.23 -8.07
N ALA A 157 13.68 3.10 -8.52
CA ALA A 157 14.18 3.10 -9.89
C ALA A 157 14.74 1.73 -10.30
N GLN A 158 15.49 1.09 -9.42
CA GLN A 158 16.07 -0.24 -9.67
C GLN A 158 14.99 -1.31 -9.89
N ALA A 159 13.93 -1.32 -9.06
CA ALA A 159 12.84 -2.26 -9.23
C ALA A 159 12.07 -2.07 -10.55
N LEU A 160 12.11 -0.87 -11.11
CA LEU A 160 11.44 -0.49 -12.37
C LEU A 160 12.35 -0.64 -13.59
N ALA A 161 13.65 -0.85 -13.42
CA ALA A 161 14.66 -0.73 -14.48
C ALA A 161 14.38 -1.61 -15.70
N HIS A 162 13.78 -2.79 -15.54
CA HIS A 162 13.41 -3.73 -16.60
C HIS A 162 11.98 -3.59 -17.11
N LYS A 163 11.30 -2.48 -16.76
CA LYS A 163 9.92 -2.15 -17.17
C LYS A 163 8.88 -3.23 -16.85
N PRO A 164 8.79 -3.70 -15.59
CA PRO A 164 7.89 -4.78 -15.22
C PRO A 164 6.42 -4.34 -15.33
N PRO A 165 5.49 -5.16 -15.87
CA PRO A 165 4.07 -4.84 -15.92
C PRO A 165 3.39 -4.86 -14.54
N VAL A 166 3.96 -5.56 -13.56
CA VAL A 166 3.45 -5.63 -12.17
C VAL A 166 4.50 -5.07 -11.22
N ILE A 167 4.11 -4.13 -10.37
CA ILE A 167 4.99 -3.43 -9.43
C ILE A 167 4.44 -3.61 -8.01
N VAL A 168 5.28 -4.10 -7.10
CA VAL A 168 4.97 -4.22 -5.68
C VAL A 168 5.81 -3.22 -4.89
N LEU A 169 5.15 -2.38 -4.12
CA LEU A 169 5.75 -1.34 -3.29
C LEU A 169 5.50 -1.69 -1.82
N ASP A 170 6.54 -2.14 -1.11
CA ASP A 170 6.44 -2.48 0.31
C ASP A 170 6.85 -1.27 1.15
N GLU A 171 5.83 -0.56 1.70
CA GLU A 171 5.98 0.67 2.49
C GLU A 171 6.89 1.73 1.84
N PRO A 172 6.64 2.16 0.58
CA PRO A 172 7.58 2.95 -0.21
C PRO A 172 7.83 4.34 0.38
N THR A 173 6.92 4.88 1.18
CA THR A 173 6.94 6.24 1.75
C THR A 173 7.34 6.28 3.22
N ALA A 174 7.69 5.15 3.82
CA ALA A 174 8.11 5.11 5.22
C ALA A 174 9.37 5.97 5.46
N GLY A 175 9.26 6.97 6.36
CA GLY A 175 10.35 7.88 6.68
C GLY A 175 10.71 8.89 5.59
N VAL A 176 9.82 9.12 4.63
CA VAL A 176 9.97 10.09 3.53
C VAL A 176 9.22 11.38 3.88
N ASP A 177 9.81 12.54 3.57
CA ASP A 177 9.16 13.84 3.74
C ASP A 177 7.97 14.03 2.77
N VAL A 178 7.13 15.03 3.06
CA VAL A 178 5.86 15.26 2.35
C VAL A 178 6.07 15.55 0.86
N GLU A 179 7.04 16.39 0.52
CA GLU A 179 7.30 16.79 -0.88
C GLU A 179 7.76 15.61 -1.71
N LEU A 180 8.68 14.81 -1.16
CA LEU A 180 9.19 13.62 -1.81
C LEU A 180 8.10 12.54 -1.96
N ARG A 181 7.21 12.42 -0.97
CA ARG A 181 6.05 11.52 -1.02
C ARG A 181 5.12 11.89 -2.18
N GLN A 182 4.79 13.17 -2.33
CA GLN A 182 3.93 13.65 -3.41
C GLN A 182 4.55 13.40 -4.80
N MET A 183 5.86 13.66 -4.96
CA MET A 183 6.58 13.36 -6.21
C MET A 183 6.51 11.86 -6.54
N LEU A 184 6.78 11.01 -5.56
CA LEU A 184 6.73 9.56 -5.73
C LEU A 184 5.34 9.10 -6.17
N TRP A 185 4.28 9.56 -5.51
CA TRP A 185 2.91 9.19 -5.86
C TRP A 185 2.51 9.68 -7.25
N ALA A 186 2.88 10.89 -7.65
CA ALA A 186 2.63 11.39 -8.99
C ALA A 186 3.30 10.49 -10.06
N PHE A 187 4.53 10.04 -9.80
CA PHE A 187 5.23 9.14 -10.71
C PHE A 187 4.58 7.74 -10.75
N ILE A 188 4.22 7.16 -9.61
CA ILE A 188 3.56 5.84 -9.55
C ILE A 188 2.17 5.87 -10.20
N GLN A 189 1.39 6.93 -9.98
CA GLN A 189 0.11 7.12 -10.67
C GLN A 189 0.27 7.20 -12.19
N LYS A 190 1.31 7.91 -12.69
CA LYS A 190 1.64 7.94 -14.12
C LYS A 190 1.95 6.53 -14.65
N LEU A 191 2.69 5.70 -13.91
CA LEU A 191 2.94 4.31 -14.29
C LEU A 191 1.64 3.49 -14.36
N ASN A 192 0.75 3.64 -13.38
CA ASN A 192 -0.54 2.96 -13.37
C ASN A 192 -1.42 3.39 -14.56
N GLN A 193 -1.50 4.70 -14.86
CA GLN A 193 -2.20 5.24 -16.04
C GLN A 193 -1.62 4.70 -17.36
N ASN A 194 -0.33 4.38 -17.39
CA ASN A 194 0.34 3.73 -18.53
C ASN A 194 0.13 2.19 -18.56
N GLY A 195 -0.69 1.64 -17.68
CA GLY A 195 -1.11 0.25 -17.67
C GLY A 195 -0.33 -0.68 -16.74
N HIS A 196 0.61 -0.17 -15.94
CA HIS A 196 1.24 -0.99 -14.91
C HIS A 196 0.25 -1.32 -13.80
N THR A 197 0.26 -2.56 -13.34
CA THR A 197 -0.47 -2.98 -12.13
C THR A 197 0.37 -2.63 -10.91
N ILE A 198 -0.21 -1.94 -9.94
CA ILE A 198 0.48 -1.51 -8.72
C ILE A 198 -0.11 -2.23 -7.51
N ILE A 199 0.75 -2.82 -6.70
CA ILE A 199 0.39 -3.40 -5.40
C ILE A 199 1.13 -2.62 -4.33
N LEU A 200 0.38 -1.95 -3.46
CA LEU A 200 0.90 -1.11 -2.40
C LEU A 200 0.67 -1.78 -1.04
N THR A 201 1.72 -1.89 -0.23
CA THR A 201 1.54 -2.02 1.22
C THR A 201 1.89 -0.70 1.88
N THR A 202 1.10 -0.27 2.81
CA THR A 202 1.34 0.95 3.58
C THR A 202 0.68 0.84 4.96
N HIS A 203 1.20 1.58 5.90
CA HIS A 203 0.54 1.86 7.19
C HIS A 203 -0.15 3.24 7.18
N TYR A 204 0.04 4.04 6.13
CA TYR A 204 -0.68 5.29 5.89
C TYR A 204 -1.97 4.99 5.12
N LEU A 205 -3.08 4.81 5.83
CA LEU A 205 -4.36 4.41 5.23
C LEU A 205 -4.91 5.45 4.25
N GLU A 206 -4.62 6.74 4.46
CA GLU A 206 -4.93 7.82 3.53
C GLU A 206 -4.32 7.62 2.12
N GLU A 207 -3.11 7.01 2.05
CA GLU A 207 -2.49 6.70 0.76
C GLU A 207 -3.29 5.63 0.02
N ALA A 208 -3.70 4.57 0.73
CA ALA A 208 -4.52 3.51 0.15
C ALA A 208 -5.89 4.02 -0.28
N GLU A 209 -6.50 4.91 0.51
CA GLU A 209 -7.79 5.53 0.21
C GLU A 209 -7.73 6.41 -1.04
N THR A 210 -6.67 7.23 -1.17
CA THR A 210 -6.52 8.17 -2.27
C THR A 210 -6.09 7.50 -3.57
N LEU A 211 -5.25 6.46 -3.50
CA LEU A 211 -4.56 5.91 -4.68
C LEU A 211 -5.17 4.62 -5.18
N CYS A 212 -5.74 3.80 -4.28
CA CYS A 212 -6.10 2.44 -4.61
C CYS A 212 -7.59 2.29 -4.91
N SER A 213 -7.90 1.64 -6.02
CA SER A 213 -9.28 1.35 -6.41
C SER A 213 -9.90 0.25 -5.57
N ARG A 214 -9.07 -0.66 -5.03
CA ARG A 214 -9.49 -1.85 -4.29
C ARG A 214 -8.48 -2.19 -3.19
N VAL A 215 -8.99 -2.70 -2.08
CA VAL A 215 -8.22 -2.94 -0.86
C VAL A 215 -8.48 -4.35 -0.34
N ALA A 216 -7.42 -5.07 0.03
CA ALA A 216 -7.49 -6.26 0.88
C ALA A 216 -6.95 -5.92 2.27
N MET A 217 -7.70 -6.28 3.31
CA MET A 217 -7.26 -6.18 4.69
C MET A 217 -6.89 -7.56 5.22
N MET A 218 -5.67 -7.69 5.73
CA MET A 218 -5.15 -8.94 6.29
C MET A 218 -5.08 -8.88 7.81
N LYS A 219 -5.44 -10.00 8.45
CA LYS A 219 -5.27 -10.23 9.89
C LYS A 219 -4.88 -11.68 10.13
N GLN A 220 -3.80 -11.93 10.90
CA GLN A 220 -3.37 -13.28 11.29
C GLN A 220 -3.29 -14.27 10.10
N GLY A 221 -2.69 -13.83 8.99
CA GLY A 221 -2.48 -14.68 7.81
C GLY A 221 -3.71 -14.92 6.93
N LYS A 222 -4.82 -14.21 7.15
CA LYS A 222 -6.07 -14.33 6.37
C LYS A 222 -6.49 -12.98 5.80
N ILE A 223 -7.19 -12.98 4.67
CA ILE A 223 -7.91 -11.81 4.18
C ILE A 223 -9.23 -11.72 4.96
N VAL A 224 -9.45 -10.62 5.67
CA VAL A 224 -10.66 -10.35 6.47
C VAL A 224 -11.63 -9.40 5.77
N ALA A 225 -11.15 -8.64 4.80
CA ALA A 225 -11.98 -7.82 3.90
C ALA A 225 -11.28 -7.69 2.54
N LEU A 226 -12.06 -7.68 1.48
CA LEU A 226 -11.61 -7.50 0.09
C LEU A 226 -12.74 -6.87 -0.71
N ASP A 227 -12.63 -5.58 -1.01
CA ASP A 227 -13.63 -4.86 -1.80
C ASP A 227 -13.01 -3.61 -2.44
N SER A 228 -13.79 -2.88 -3.25
CA SER A 228 -13.41 -1.54 -3.71
C SER A 228 -13.30 -0.60 -2.50
N THR A 229 -12.39 0.37 -2.59
CA THR A 229 -12.21 1.39 -1.55
C THR A 229 -13.54 2.09 -1.26
N ALA A 230 -14.30 2.45 -2.30
CA ALA A 230 -15.61 3.08 -2.17
C ALA A 230 -16.64 2.20 -1.44
N ASN A 231 -16.69 0.89 -1.75
CA ASN A 231 -17.60 -0.03 -1.08
C ASN A 231 -17.25 -0.22 0.39
N LEU A 232 -15.95 -0.34 0.71
CA LEU A 232 -15.50 -0.44 2.10
C LEU A 232 -15.90 0.78 2.93
N LEU A 233 -15.72 1.98 2.38
CA LEU A 233 -16.15 3.22 3.04
C LEU A 233 -17.68 3.29 3.20
N ASN A 234 -18.42 2.90 2.17
CA ASN A 234 -19.90 2.92 2.19
C ASN A 234 -20.52 1.87 3.13
N GLN A 235 -19.87 0.72 3.34
CA GLN A 235 -20.35 -0.31 4.29
C GLN A 235 -20.31 0.16 5.74
N PHE A 236 -19.49 1.14 6.04
CA PHE A 236 -19.37 1.75 7.35
C PHE A 236 -20.11 3.09 7.36
N GLU A 237 -21.43 3.04 7.08
CA GLU A 237 -22.30 4.22 7.18
C GLU A 237 -22.13 4.92 8.52
N GLY A 238 -21.88 6.22 8.47
CA GLY A 238 -21.73 7.08 9.63
C GLY A 238 -20.78 8.23 9.34
N LYS A 239 -20.97 9.30 10.08
CA LYS A 239 -20.00 10.39 10.17
C LYS A 239 -19.38 10.33 11.55
N SER A 240 -18.12 10.73 11.65
CA SER A 240 -17.49 10.90 12.95
C SER A 240 -17.44 12.38 13.31
N LEU A 241 -17.88 12.69 14.52
CA LEU A 241 -17.79 14.03 15.09
C LEU A 241 -16.62 14.05 16.07
N ARG A 242 -15.57 14.77 15.71
CA ARG A 242 -14.40 14.96 16.55
C ARG A 242 -14.55 16.28 17.31
N LEU A 243 -14.53 16.22 18.63
CA LEU A 243 -14.65 17.37 19.50
C LEU A 243 -13.45 17.46 20.44
N THR A 244 -12.87 18.65 20.55
CA THR A 244 -11.87 18.96 21.58
C THR A 244 -12.61 19.56 22.78
N LEU A 245 -12.71 18.77 23.85
CA LEU A 245 -13.46 19.12 25.06
C LEU A 245 -12.56 19.32 26.30
N GLY A 246 -11.28 18.92 26.21
CA GLY A 246 -10.39 18.80 27.37
C GLY A 246 -10.57 17.48 28.12
N GLU A 247 -9.81 17.30 29.19
CA GLU A 247 -9.92 16.10 30.05
C GLU A 247 -11.11 16.27 31.02
N ILE A 248 -12.25 15.75 30.63
CA ILE A 248 -13.53 15.89 31.35
C ILE A 248 -14.28 14.55 31.36
N ASP A 249 -15.16 14.39 32.34
CA ASP A 249 -16.12 13.31 32.38
C ASP A 249 -17.32 13.66 31.49
N LEU A 250 -17.58 12.82 30.49
CA LEU A 250 -18.71 12.98 29.58
C LEU A 250 -20.04 12.59 30.25
N PRO A 251 -21.15 13.24 29.88
CA PRO A 251 -22.49 12.78 30.24
C PRO A 251 -22.67 11.30 29.85
N ALA A 252 -23.34 10.52 30.72
CA ALA A 252 -23.59 9.10 30.50
C ALA A 252 -24.35 8.82 29.18
N SER A 253 -25.19 9.76 28.73
CA SER A 253 -25.91 9.70 27.45
C SER A 253 -24.98 9.68 26.22
N LEU A 254 -23.76 10.21 26.31
CA LEU A 254 -22.80 10.28 25.24
C LEU A 254 -21.78 9.14 25.27
N SER A 255 -21.63 8.45 26.40
CA SER A 255 -20.57 7.43 26.58
C SER A 255 -20.68 6.29 25.56
N SER A 256 -21.89 5.87 25.16
CA SER A 256 -22.10 4.82 24.16
C SER A 256 -21.78 5.25 22.72
N MET A 257 -21.69 6.56 22.48
CA MET A 257 -21.38 7.13 21.15
C MET A 257 -19.90 7.41 20.98
N VAL A 258 -19.11 7.42 22.08
CA VAL A 258 -17.65 7.64 22.02
C VAL A 258 -17.01 6.42 21.40
N ARG A 259 -16.29 6.66 20.33
CA ARG A 259 -15.48 5.66 19.62
C ARG A 259 -14.02 5.66 20.06
N GLN A 260 -13.48 6.87 20.24
CA GLN A 260 -12.08 7.07 20.59
C GLN A 260 -11.94 8.29 21.51
N TYR A 261 -11.00 8.19 22.45
CA TYR A 261 -10.58 9.29 23.31
C TYR A 261 -9.06 9.38 23.29
N ASP A 262 -8.54 10.58 23.07
CA ASP A 262 -7.12 10.87 23.18
C ASP A 262 -6.91 12.31 23.69
N ARG A 263 -6.35 12.43 24.91
CA ARG A 263 -5.91 13.70 25.52
C ARG A 263 -6.92 14.85 25.38
N GLY A 264 -8.17 14.62 25.76
CA GLY A 264 -9.22 15.64 25.71
C GLY A 264 -9.90 15.80 24.35
N VAL A 265 -9.56 14.99 23.37
CA VAL A 265 -10.23 14.91 22.07
C VAL A 265 -11.11 13.66 22.05
N TYR A 266 -12.39 13.85 21.82
CA TYR A 266 -13.41 12.80 21.75
C TYR A 266 -13.87 12.62 20.30
N THR A 267 -13.90 11.40 19.81
CA THR A 267 -14.47 11.06 18.50
C THR A 267 -15.77 10.29 18.72
N PHE A 268 -16.89 10.87 18.30
CA PHE A 268 -18.21 10.27 18.39
C PHE A 268 -18.59 9.61 17.06
N LYS A 269 -19.14 8.41 17.12
CA LYS A 269 -19.75 7.78 15.95
C LYS A 269 -21.18 8.31 15.80
N LEU A 270 -21.51 8.84 14.63
CA LEU A 270 -22.84 9.35 14.30
C LEU A 270 -23.49 8.43 13.27
N ALA A 271 -24.72 7.99 13.52
CA ALA A 271 -25.52 7.27 12.53
C ALA A 271 -26.14 8.21 11.48
N ASN A 272 -26.38 9.48 11.85
CA ASN A 272 -26.90 10.50 10.95
C ASN A 272 -26.56 11.91 11.46
N MET A 273 -26.82 12.93 10.63
CA MET A 273 -26.51 14.32 10.95
C MET A 273 -27.32 14.89 12.14
N THR A 274 -28.51 14.35 12.42
CA THR A 274 -29.35 14.83 13.56
C THR A 274 -28.71 14.48 14.90
N GLN A 275 -27.84 13.47 14.95
CA GLN A 275 -27.14 13.13 16.20
C GLN A 275 -26.07 14.18 16.59
N ILE A 276 -25.62 15.04 15.68
CA ILE A 276 -24.75 16.18 16.03
C ILE A 276 -25.48 17.11 16.99
N GLU A 277 -26.74 17.44 16.68
CA GLU A 277 -27.56 18.29 17.54
C GLU A 277 -27.74 17.66 18.93
N PHE A 278 -27.99 16.37 18.99
CA PHE A 278 -28.10 15.63 20.27
C PHE A 278 -26.80 15.71 21.08
N VAL A 279 -25.62 15.48 20.46
CA VAL A 279 -24.31 15.55 21.14
C VAL A 279 -24.07 16.97 21.67
N LEU A 280 -24.28 17.99 20.82
CA LEU A 280 -24.06 19.39 21.20
C LEU A 280 -25.03 19.86 22.29
N ALA A 281 -26.32 19.41 22.27
CA ALA A 281 -27.27 19.72 23.30
C ALA A 281 -26.88 19.11 24.65
N ALA A 282 -26.49 17.83 24.68
CA ALA A 282 -26.04 17.16 25.89
C ALA A 282 -24.79 17.81 26.51
N LEU A 283 -23.84 18.25 25.70
CA LEU A 283 -22.66 18.98 26.15
C LEU A 283 -23.00 20.35 26.71
N ARG A 284 -23.95 21.07 26.09
CA ARG A 284 -24.46 22.37 26.56
C ARG A 284 -25.16 22.24 27.90
N GLU A 285 -26.05 21.23 28.05
CA GLU A 285 -26.73 20.96 29.33
C GLU A 285 -25.76 20.65 30.46
N ALA A 286 -24.67 19.95 30.13
CA ALA A 286 -23.60 19.67 31.09
C ALA A 286 -22.61 20.83 31.32
N ASN A 287 -22.81 22.00 30.67
CA ASN A 287 -21.93 23.16 30.69
C ASN A 287 -20.49 22.83 30.24
N ILE A 288 -20.34 21.92 29.29
CA ILE A 288 -19.04 21.51 28.73
C ILE A 288 -18.74 22.38 27.49
N PRO A 289 -17.70 23.20 27.49
CA PRO A 289 -17.35 24.01 26.33
C PRO A 289 -16.71 23.14 25.25
N VAL A 290 -17.08 23.39 23.99
CA VAL A 290 -16.44 22.80 22.81
C VAL A 290 -15.37 23.78 22.33
N ALA A 291 -14.09 23.38 22.41
CA ALA A 291 -12.95 24.21 21.96
C ALA A 291 -12.74 24.12 20.45
N ASP A 292 -12.95 22.92 19.87
CA ASP A 292 -12.87 22.69 18.42
C ASP A 292 -13.83 21.58 18.01
N MET A 293 -14.32 21.65 16.77
CA MET A 293 -15.26 20.69 16.20
C MET A 293 -14.90 20.39 14.75
N GLN A 294 -14.75 19.11 14.44
CA GLN A 294 -14.52 18.60 13.09
C GLN A 294 -15.53 17.49 12.78
N LEU A 295 -16.16 17.59 11.64
CA LEU A 295 -17.02 16.53 11.11
C LEU A 295 -16.25 15.80 10.01
N ASN A 296 -15.95 14.54 10.27
CA ASN A 296 -15.21 13.70 9.31
C ASN A 296 -16.16 12.68 8.69
N GLU A 297 -15.97 12.40 7.43
CA GLU A 297 -16.52 11.20 6.80
C GLU A 297 -15.74 9.98 7.30
N VAL A 298 -16.36 8.79 7.19
CA VAL A 298 -15.67 7.54 7.53
C VAL A 298 -14.47 7.38 6.58
N ASP A 299 -13.31 7.14 7.13
CA ASP A 299 -12.08 6.86 6.40
C ASP A 299 -11.68 5.37 6.50
N LEU A 300 -10.66 4.98 5.73
CA LEU A 300 -10.16 3.60 5.79
C LEU A 300 -9.57 3.24 7.15
N GLU A 301 -9.16 4.21 7.97
CA GLU A 301 -8.69 3.96 9.34
C GLU A 301 -9.83 3.47 10.21
N ASP A 302 -10.98 4.06 10.06
CA ASP A 302 -12.20 3.68 10.74
C ASP A 302 -12.63 2.25 10.39
N VAL A 303 -12.62 1.93 9.09
CA VAL A 303 -12.91 0.58 8.60
C VAL A 303 -11.88 -0.42 9.12
N PHE A 304 -10.60 -0.08 9.05
CA PHE A 304 -9.50 -0.92 9.49
C PHE A 304 -9.58 -1.24 10.99
N LEU A 305 -9.80 -0.23 11.83
CA LEU A 305 -9.93 -0.41 13.28
C LEU A 305 -11.14 -1.28 13.64
N SER A 306 -12.24 -1.18 12.90
CA SER A 306 -13.43 -2.00 13.16
C SER A 306 -13.25 -3.47 12.81
N LEU A 307 -12.51 -3.76 11.74
CA LEU A 307 -12.27 -5.13 11.24
C LEU A 307 -11.06 -5.79 11.90
N VAL A 308 -10.03 -5.02 12.16
CA VAL A 308 -8.72 -5.51 12.64
C VAL A 308 -8.51 -5.20 14.11
N GLY A 309 -9.02 -4.08 14.62
CA GLY A 309 -8.79 -3.55 15.97
C GLY A 309 -9.53 -4.26 17.10
N LYS A 310 -10.53 -5.11 16.84
CA LYS A 310 -11.25 -5.84 17.90
C LYS A 310 -10.45 -7.07 18.33
N GLN A 311 -9.43 -6.87 19.17
CA GLN A 311 -8.93 -7.82 20.18
C GLN A 311 -8.07 -7.04 21.17
N ALA A 312 -8.68 -6.64 22.27
CA ALA A 312 -8.01 -6.54 23.57
C ALA A 312 -8.51 -7.68 24.42
#